data_10e258f482863ab803914ac648bba011
#
_entry.id   10e258f482863ab803914ac648bba011
#
_cell.length_a   1.000
_cell.length_b   1.000
_cell.length_c   1.000
_cell.angle_alpha   90.00
_cell.angle_beta   90.00
_cell.angle_gamma   90.00
#
_symmetry.space_group_name_H-M   'P 1'
#
loop_
_entity.id
_entity.type
_entity.pdbx_description
1 polymer ?
#
loop_
_entity_poly.entity_id
_entity_poly.type
_entity_poly.pdbx_seq_one_letter_code
_entity_poly.pdbx_strand_id
1 'polypeptide(L)'
;MIYLQLFLSFLKIGAFSFGGGYAAMPMIQQQVVDVYHWLSVSEFGDLVTISQMTPGPIAINAATFVGIRVAGWQGALCATMGCVFPACVIVTGIAYFYVKYRHMEGLQMVLNTLRPAVIALILTSGITILTQAFFQGSHIDLQQINWIQGGIFIICMYLLLRKKKDPIIVMVFAGVLNVIGSFLMGI
;
A
#
# COMPACT_ATOMS: atom_id res chain seq x y z
N MET A 1 27.41 14.54 -1.08
CA MET A 1 27.32 13.16 -0.57
C MET A 1 25.89 12.75 -0.13
N ILE A 2 25.07 13.70 0.36
CA ILE A 2 23.72 13.42 0.89
C ILE A 2 22.78 12.79 -0.16
N TYR A 3 22.78 13.25 -1.39
CA TYR A 3 21.94 12.71 -2.47
C TYR A 3 22.24 11.23 -2.78
N LEU A 4 23.53 10.87 -2.77
CA LEU A 4 23.95 9.48 -2.97
C LEU A 4 23.52 8.58 -1.81
N GLN A 5 23.60 9.08 -0.58
CA GLN A 5 23.16 8.36 0.60
C GLN A 5 21.64 8.13 0.57
N LEU A 6 20.86 9.17 0.22
CA LEU A 6 19.41 9.07 0.00
C LEU A 6 19.10 8.02 -1.08
N PHE A 7 19.75 8.10 -2.22
CA PHE A 7 19.53 7.16 -3.32
C PHE A 7 19.83 5.72 -2.89
N LEU A 8 21.01 5.46 -2.28
CA LEU A 8 21.41 4.10 -1.87
C LEU A 8 20.56 3.54 -0.72
N SER A 9 20.16 4.38 0.23
CA SER A 9 19.27 3.99 1.32
C SER A 9 17.91 3.56 0.79
N PHE A 10 17.29 4.39 -0.05
CA PHE A 10 16.01 4.06 -0.66
C PHE A 10 16.08 2.98 -1.74
N LEU A 11 17.23 2.78 -2.36
CA LEU A 11 17.49 1.64 -3.23
C LEU A 11 17.44 0.32 -2.44
N LYS A 12 18.05 0.28 -1.25
CA LYS A 12 17.94 -0.89 -0.36
C LYS A 12 16.48 -1.13 0.06
N ILE A 13 15.78 -0.07 0.48
CA ILE A 13 14.36 -0.17 0.85
C ILE A 13 13.54 -0.71 -0.32
N GLY A 14 13.69 -0.15 -1.52
CA GLY A 14 12.96 -0.57 -2.71
C GLY A 14 13.28 -2.00 -3.16
N ALA A 15 14.53 -2.46 -2.97
CA ALA A 15 14.95 -3.82 -3.33
C ALA A 15 14.41 -4.89 -2.37
N PHE A 16 14.27 -4.57 -1.08
CA PHE A 16 13.90 -5.54 -0.04
C PHE A 16 12.50 -5.34 0.54
N SER A 17 11.77 -4.33 0.10
CA SER A 17 10.41 -4.05 0.54
C SER A 17 9.40 -4.98 -0.16
N PHE A 18 9.41 -6.26 0.20
CA PHE A 18 8.45 -7.23 -0.31
C PHE A 18 7.16 -7.21 0.53
N GLY A 19 5.99 -7.24 -0.13
CA GLY A 19 4.71 -7.44 0.54
C GLY A 19 3.85 -6.18 0.71
N GLY A 20 4.30 -5.00 0.24
CA GLY A 20 3.48 -3.77 0.22
C GLY A 20 3.57 -2.90 1.48
N GLY A 21 2.83 -1.82 1.50
CA GLY A 21 2.88 -0.65 2.39
C GLY A 21 3.53 -0.80 3.76
N TYR A 22 2.89 -1.51 4.67
CA TYR A 22 3.37 -1.63 6.05
C TYR A 22 4.62 -2.50 6.21
N ALA A 23 4.86 -3.46 5.32
CA ALA A 23 6.04 -4.32 5.40
C ALA A 23 7.36 -3.56 5.18
N ALA A 24 7.30 -2.42 4.49
CA ALA A 24 8.45 -1.55 4.28
C ALA A 24 8.77 -0.68 5.51
N MET A 25 7.82 -0.43 6.41
CA MET A 25 7.96 0.53 7.51
C MET A 25 9.14 0.24 8.44
N PRO A 26 9.35 -1.00 8.94
CA PRO A 26 10.50 -1.28 9.81
C PRO A 26 11.83 -0.98 9.13
N MET A 27 11.94 -1.26 7.82
CA MET A 27 13.15 -1.01 7.07
C MET A 27 13.38 0.48 6.81
N ILE A 28 12.30 1.24 6.55
CA ILE A 28 12.36 2.70 6.44
C ILE A 28 12.80 3.29 7.77
N GLN A 29 12.19 2.90 8.90
CA GLN A 29 12.56 3.35 10.23
C GLN A 29 14.02 3.10 10.52
N GLN A 30 14.50 1.88 10.31
CA GLN A 30 15.89 1.51 10.53
C GLN A 30 16.86 2.40 9.74
N GLN A 31 16.58 2.64 8.45
CA GLN A 31 17.46 3.47 7.62
C GLN A 31 17.41 4.94 8.02
N VAL A 32 16.22 5.49 8.23
CA VAL A 32 15.99 6.93 8.37
C VAL A 32 16.19 7.42 9.80
N VAL A 33 15.84 6.61 10.81
CA VAL A 33 15.95 6.96 12.22
C VAL A 33 17.23 6.40 12.84
N ASP A 34 17.47 5.08 12.69
CA ASP A 34 18.52 4.41 13.47
C ASP A 34 19.91 4.54 12.81
N VAL A 35 20.00 4.46 11.47
CA VAL A 35 21.30 4.46 10.76
C VAL A 35 21.75 5.87 10.39
N TYR A 36 20.88 6.65 9.76
CA TYR A 36 21.26 7.96 9.24
C TYR A 36 20.81 9.13 10.12
N HIS A 37 19.93 8.91 11.08
CA HIS A 37 19.38 9.93 11.98
C HIS A 37 18.81 11.14 11.24
N TRP A 38 18.20 10.93 10.07
CA TRP A 38 17.59 11.99 9.29
C TRP A 38 16.29 12.50 9.89
N LEU A 39 15.56 11.63 10.58
CA LEU A 39 14.34 11.96 11.32
C LEU A 39 14.42 11.44 12.76
N SER A 40 13.78 12.16 13.67
CA SER A 40 13.48 11.68 15.01
C SER A 40 12.35 10.62 14.97
N VAL A 41 12.17 9.88 16.07
CA VAL A 41 11.07 8.91 16.22
C VAL A 41 9.70 9.59 16.07
N SER A 42 9.55 10.82 16.58
CA SER A 42 8.32 11.60 16.45
C SER A 42 8.04 11.98 15.00
N GLU A 43 9.03 12.52 14.28
CA GLU A 43 8.90 12.87 12.86
C GLU A 43 8.64 11.64 11.97
N PHE A 44 9.14 10.47 12.38
CA PHE A 44 8.81 9.22 11.72
C PHE A 44 7.33 8.84 11.89
N GLY A 45 6.74 9.12 13.05
CA GLY A 45 5.30 8.98 13.28
C GLY A 45 4.46 9.86 12.34
N ASP A 46 4.87 11.12 12.17
CA ASP A 46 4.25 12.05 11.22
C ASP A 46 4.37 11.56 9.78
N LEU A 47 5.56 11.07 9.39
CA LEU A 47 5.82 10.47 8.08
C LEU A 47 4.85 9.31 7.80
N VAL A 48 4.67 8.41 8.78
CA VAL A 48 3.75 7.26 8.65
C VAL A 48 2.34 7.77 8.38
N THR A 49 1.87 8.73 9.17
CA THR A 49 0.52 9.30 9.03
C THR A 49 0.32 9.97 7.67
N ILE A 50 1.24 10.83 7.26
CA ILE A 50 1.18 11.53 5.96
C ILE A 50 1.23 10.53 4.80
N SER A 51 2.10 9.51 4.89
CA SER A 51 2.24 8.50 3.85
C SER A 51 0.97 7.64 3.67
N GLN A 52 0.18 7.47 4.72
CA GLN A 52 -1.10 6.77 4.66
C GLN A 52 -2.23 7.64 4.10
N MET A 53 -2.21 8.94 4.38
CA MET A 53 -3.21 9.87 3.86
C MET A 53 -2.98 10.21 2.39
N THR A 54 -1.74 10.07 1.89
CA THR A 54 -1.37 10.36 0.51
C THR A 54 -1.67 9.15 -0.38
N PRO A 55 -2.45 9.30 -1.47
CA PRO A 55 -2.73 8.19 -2.37
C PRO A 55 -1.44 7.73 -3.08
N GLY A 56 -1.14 6.42 -2.98
CA GLY A 56 0.03 5.82 -3.61
C GLY A 56 0.75 4.81 -2.71
N PRO A 57 1.84 4.20 -3.21
CA PRO A 57 2.65 3.28 -2.42
C PRO A 57 3.33 4.00 -1.26
N ILE A 58 3.13 3.51 -0.04
CA ILE A 58 3.66 4.11 1.19
C ILE A 58 5.18 4.32 1.11
N ALA A 59 5.93 3.36 0.55
CA ALA A 59 7.38 3.46 0.42
C ALA A 59 7.82 4.64 -0.48
N ILE A 60 7.06 4.93 -1.56
CA ILE A 60 7.33 6.06 -2.45
C ILE A 60 6.97 7.39 -1.77
N ASN A 61 5.83 7.44 -1.06
CA ASN A 61 5.43 8.62 -0.31
C ASN A 61 6.44 8.94 0.79
N ALA A 62 6.92 7.92 1.52
CA ALA A 62 7.97 8.05 2.52
C ALA A 62 9.30 8.52 1.90
N ALA A 63 9.71 7.96 0.75
CA ALA A 63 10.92 8.38 0.05
C ALA A 63 10.86 9.87 -0.33
N THR A 64 9.73 10.30 -0.87
CA THR A 64 9.51 11.69 -1.24
C THR A 64 9.55 12.61 -0.01
N PHE A 65 8.87 12.25 1.07
CA PHE A 65 8.84 13.03 2.31
C PHE A 65 10.24 13.18 2.92
N VAL A 66 10.95 12.06 3.12
CA VAL A 66 12.32 12.06 3.66
C VAL A 66 13.25 12.86 2.77
N GLY A 67 13.16 12.66 1.45
CA GLY A 67 13.98 13.38 0.49
C GLY A 67 13.77 14.90 0.56
N ILE A 68 12.51 15.36 0.66
CA ILE A 68 12.19 16.80 0.83
C ILE A 68 12.76 17.32 2.14
N ARG A 69 12.59 16.58 3.22
CA ARG A 69 13.02 17.00 4.57
C ARG A 69 14.54 17.12 4.68
N VAL A 70 15.28 16.22 4.06
CA VAL A 70 16.75 16.12 4.17
C VAL A 70 17.48 17.03 3.18
N ALA A 71 17.03 17.10 1.93
CA ALA A 71 17.76 17.78 0.87
C ALA A 71 16.84 18.51 -0.15
N GLY A 72 15.62 18.87 0.26
CA GLY A 72 14.66 19.57 -0.57
C GLY A 72 14.18 18.76 -1.78
N TRP A 73 13.70 19.43 -2.82
CA TRP A 73 13.10 18.77 -3.98
C TRP A 73 14.07 17.84 -4.73
N GLN A 74 15.36 18.18 -4.77
CA GLN A 74 16.41 17.34 -5.37
C GLN A 74 16.60 16.05 -4.57
N GLY A 75 16.54 16.14 -3.22
CA GLY A 75 16.55 14.97 -2.34
C GLY A 75 15.36 14.06 -2.56
N ALA A 76 14.17 14.63 -2.77
CA ALA A 76 12.96 13.86 -3.09
C ALA A 76 13.11 13.08 -4.39
N LEU A 77 13.63 13.71 -5.45
CA LEU A 77 13.89 13.01 -6.70
C LEU A 77 14.88 11.86 -6.54
N CYS A 78 16.00 12.09 -5.85
CA CYS A 78 17.01 11.06 -5.62
C CYS A 78 16.47 9.88 -4.80
N ALA A 79 15.75 10.15 -3.70
CA ALA A 79 15.17 9.13 -2.85
C ALA A 79 14.08 8.31 -3.58
N THR A 80 13.18 8.98 -4.30
CA THR A 80 12.12 8.33 -5.06
C THR A 80 12.68 7.49 -6.20
N MET A 81 13.65 8.00 -6.95
CA MET A 81 14.34 7.21 -7.99
C MET A 81 15.03 6.00 -7.39
N GLY A 82 15.72 6.15 -6.26
CA GLY A 82 16.34 5.03 -5.53
C GLY A 82 15.33 3.95 -5.18
N CYS A 83 14.16 4.33 -4.67
CA CYS A 83 13.10 3.41 -4.29
C CYS A 83 12.50 2.64 -5.48
N VAL A 84 12.30 3.30 -6.61
CA VAL A 84 11.65 2.72 -7.80
C VAL A 84 12.61 1.93 -8.67
N PHE A 85 13.88 2.30 -8.71
CA PHE A 85 14.89 1.73 -9.60
C PHE A 85 15.00 0.19 -9.53
N PRO A 86 15.10 -0.45 -8.35
CA PRO A 86 15.21 -1.91 -8.27
C PRO A 86 13.97 -2.60 -8.86
N ALA A 87 12.78 -2.08 -8.57
CA ALA A 87 11.54 -2.61 -9.09
C ALA A 87 11.49 -2.54 -10.63
N CYS A 88 11.91 -1.42 -11.22
CA CYS A 88 12.00 -1.26 -12.65
C CYS A 88 12.95 -2.28 -13.28
N VAL A 89 14.14 -2.49 -12.71
CA VAL A 89 15.13 -3.45 -13.23
C VAL A 89 14.59 -4.88 -13.16
N ILE A 90 14.06 -5.27 -12.00
CA ILE A 90 13.53 -6.62 -11.78
C ILE A 90 12.34 -6.90 -12.71
N VAL A 91 11.37 -6.00 -12.77
CA VAL A 91 10.17 -6.18 -13.59
C VAL A 91 10.52 -6.21 -15.08
N THR A 92 11.42 -5.34 -15.54
CA THR A 92 11.87 -5.34 -16.94
C THR A 92 12.61 -6.62 -17.29
N GLY A 93 13.48 -7.10 -16.39
CA GLY A 93 14.16 -8.39 -16.54
C GLY A 93 13.17 -9.56 -16.63
N ILE A 94 12.23 -9.64 -15.71
CA ILE A 94 11.18 -10.68 -15.71
C ILE A 94 10.34 -10.60 -16.98
N ALA A 95 9.93 -9.39 -17.40
CA ALA A 95 9.15 -9.19 -18.62
C ALA A 95 9.91 -9.66 -19.87
N TYR A 96 11.19 -9.36 -19.96
CA TYR A 96 12.04 -9.85 -21.07
C TYR A 96 12.08 -11.38 -21.10
N PHE A 97 12.34 -12.02 -19.96
CA PHE A 97 12.34 -13.48 -19.87
C PHE A 97 10.96 -14.07 -20.19
N TYR A 98 9.89 -13.46 -19.68
CA TYR A 98 8.54 -13.89 -19.95
C TYR A 98 8.20 -13.85 -21.45
N VAL A 99 8.48 -12.75 -22.14
CA VAL A 99 8.22 -12.62 -23.59
C VAL A 99 9.00 -13.66 -24.39
N LYS A 100 10.26 -13.91 -24.02
CA LYS A 100 11.14 -14.86 -24.70
C LYS A 100 10.69 -16.32 -24.50
N TYR A 101 10.22 -16.67 -23.30
CA TYR A 101 9.95 -18.07 -22.90
C TYR A 101 8.47 -18.37 -22.66
N ARG A 102 7.54 -17.46 -23.02
CA ARG A 102 6.09 -17.60 -22.74
C ARG A 102 5.45 -18.87 -23.34
N HIS A 103 6.06 -19.47 -24.35
CA HIS A 103 5.56 -20.69 -24.99
C HIS A 103 6.10 -21.99 -24.36
N MET A 104 7.01 -21.91 -23.41
CA MET A 104 7.51 -23.08 -22.69
C MET A 104 6.46 -23.62 -21.72
N GLU A 105 6.17 -24.92 -21.80
CA GLU A 105 5.20 -25.59 -20.92
C GLU A 105 5.55 -25.45 -19.44
N GLY A 106 6.84 -25.52 -19.09
CA GLY A 106 7.30 -25.34 -17.72
C GLY A 106 6.95 -23.96 -17.13
N LEU A 107 7.10 -22.88 -17.91
CA LEU A 107 6.74 -21.55 -17.46
C LEU A 107 5.22 -21.40 -17.28
N GLN A 108 4.44 -21.94 -18.21
CA GLN A 108 2.99 -21.97 -18.12
C GLN A 108 2.51 -22.74 -16.88
N MET A 109 3.15 -23.86 -16.56
CA MET A 109 2.85 -24.66 -15.37
C MET A 109 3.09 -23.85 -14.08
N VAL A 110 4.24 -23.17 -13.97
CA VAL A 110 4.55 -22.31 -12.82
C VAL A 110 3.53 -21.19 -12.67
N LEU A 111 3.21 -20.48 -13.75
CA LEU A 111 2.22 -19.40 -13.72
C LEU A 111 0.82 -19.89 -13.32
N ASN A 112 0.40 -21.05 -13.83
CA ASN A 112 -0.89 -21.63 -13.48
C ASN A 112 -0.95 -22.04 -12.00
N THR A 113 0.16 -22.50 -11.42
CA THR A 113 0.27 -22.85 -10.00
C THR A 113 0.28 -21.59 -9.11
N LEU A 114 0.84 -20.48 -9.59
CA LEU A 114 0.86 -19.21 -8.84
C LEU A 114 -0.50 -18.50 -8.80
N ARG A 115 -1.36 -18.65 -9.80
CA ARG A 115 -2.67 -17.99 -9.86
C ARG A 115 -3.55 -18.24 -8.63
N PRO A 116 -3.76 -19.48 -8.17
CA PRO A 116 -4.54 -19.74 -6.96
C PRO A 116 -3.93 -19.09 -5.70
N ALA A 117 -2.60 -19.06 -5.59
CA ALA A 117 -1.92 -18.43 -4.46
C ALA A 117 -2.16 -16.92 -4.42
N VAL A 118 -2.10 -16.23 -5.57
CA VAL A 118 -2.43 -14.80 -5.66
C VAL A 118 -3.88 -14.54 -5.31
N ILE A 119 -4.82 -15.36 -5.78
CA ILE A 119 -6.24 -15.25 -5.44
C ILE A 119 -6.44 -15.42 -3.94
N ALA A 120 -5.78 -16.40 -3.31
CA ALA A 120 -5.86 -16.61 -1.87
C ALA A 120 -5.33 -15.40 -1.06
N LEU A 121 -4.22 -14.80 -1.48
CA LEU A 121 -3.66 -13.60 -0.85
C LEU A 121 -4.62 -12.39 -0.96
N ILE A 122 -5.24 -12.20 -2.12
CA ILE A 122 -6.23 -11.12 -2.32
C ILE A 122 -7.45 -11.35 -1.44
N LEU A 123 -7.96 -12.60 -1.37
CA LEU A 123 -9.09 -12.95 -0.52
C LEU A 123 -8.78 -12.74 0.96
N THR A 124 -7.61 -13.19 1.42
CA THR A 124 -7.17 -12.99 2.81
C THR A 124 -7.10 -11.51 3.16
N SER A 125 -6.51 -10.69 2.29
CA SER A 125 -6.45 -9.25 2.49
C SER A 125 -7.84 -8.61 2.51
N GLY A 126 -8.73 -9.03 1.62
CA GLY A 126 -10.13 -8.59 1.59
C GLY A 126 -10.88 -8.94 2.88
N ILE A 127 -10.72 -10.17 3.38
CA ILE A 127 -11.32 -10.60 4.65
C ILE A 127 -10.76 -9.78 5.82
N THR A 128 -9.46 -9.51 5.86
CA THR A 128 -8.84 -8.70 6.90
C THR A 128 -9.39 -7.28 6.92
N ILE A 129 -9.54 -6.64 5.75
CA ILE A 129 -10.14 -5.31 5.64
C ILE A 129 -11.60 -5.32 6.09
N LEU A 130 -12.36 -6.34 5.70
CA LEU A 130 -13.75 -6.50 6.12
C LEU A 130 -13.86 -6.68 7.64
N THR A 131 -13.04 -7.54 8.24
CA THR A 131 -13.06 -7.74 9.70
C THR A 131 -12.71 -6.45 10.45
N GLN A 132 -11.73 -5.69 9.98
CA GLN A 132 -11.40 -4.38 10.58
C GLN A 132 -12.54 -3.38 10.44
N ALA A 133 -13.22 -3.35 9.30
CA ALA A 133 -14.34 -2.43 9.07
C ALA A 133 -15.56 -2.78 9.94
N PHE A 134 -15.86 -4.06 10.13
CA PHE A 134 -17.05 -4.50 10.89
C PHE A 134 -16.85 -4.50 12.40
N PHE A 135 -15.64 -4.84 12.90
CA PHE A 135 -15.43 -5.14 14.32
C PHE A 135 -14.56 -4.12 15.07
N GLN A 136 -14.17 -3.00 14.48
CA GLN A 136 -13.40 -1.90 15.10
C GLN A 136 -12.23 -2.32 16.03
N GLY A 137 -11.75 -3.56 15.94
CA GLY A 137 -10.69 -4.09 16.80
C GLY A 137 -10.26 -5.51 16.44
N SER A 138 -9.30 -6.03 17.21
CA SER A 138 -8.69 -7.36 16.99
C SER A 138 -9.53 -8.55 17.50
N HIS A 139 -10.67 -8.32 18.14
CA HIS A 139 -11.56 -9.36 18.63
C HIS A 139 -12.90 -9.33 17.90
N ILE A 140 -13.35 -10.52 17.46
CA ILE A 140 -14.64 -10.72 16.80
C ILE A 140 -15.72 -10.72 17.89
N ASP A 141 -16.26 -9.54 18.18
CA ASP A 141 -17.34 -9.38 19.14
C ASP A 141 -18.65 -9.12 18.39
N LEU A 142 -19.54 -10.10 18.38
CA LEU A 142 -20.81 -10.05 17.64
C LEU A 142 -21.76 -8.94 18.17
N GLN A 143 -21.50 -8.40 19.35
CA GLN A 143 -22.29 -7.32 19.94
C GLN A 143 -21.89 -5.92 19.46
N GLN A 144 -20.70 -5.77 18.84
CA GLN A 144 -20.18 -4.49 18.35
C GLN A 144 -20.20 -4.36 16.82
N ILE A 145 -21.07 -5.10 16.15
CA ILE A 145 -21.18 -5.03 14.68
C ILE A 145 -21.73 -3.68 14.27
N ASN A 146 -20.97 -2.96 13.44
CA ASN A 146 -21.41 -1.71 12.86
C ASN A 146 -22.34 -1.97 11.66
N TRP A 147 -23.66 -2.03 11.94
CA TRP A 147 -24.69 -2.31 10.93
C TRP A 147 -24.73 -1.30 9.79
N ILE A 148 -24.29 -0.04 10.04
CA ILE A 148 -24.23 1.01 9.01
C ILE A 148 -23.19 0.61 7.96
N GLN A 149 -22.01 0.20 8.38
CA GLN A 149 -20.94 -0.20 7.46
C GLN A 149 -21.34 -1.45 6.67
N GLY A 150 -22.09 -2.37 7.30
CA GLY A 150 -22.68 -3.52 6.62
C GLY A 150 -23.65 -3.11 5.50
N GLY A 151 -24.55 -2.18 5.78
CA GLY A 151 -25.47 -1.64 4.79
C GLY A 151 -24.77 -0.93 3.63
N ILE A 152 -23.78 -0.07 3.95
CA ILE A 152 -22.97 0.63 2.94
C ILE A 152 -22.22 -0.38 2.06
N PHE A 153 -21.64 -1.42 2.67
CA PHE A 153 -20.93 -2.47 1.94
C PHE A 153 -21.83 -3.18 0.94
N ILE A 154 -23.03 -3.58 1.32
CA ILE A 154 -24.01 -4.25 0.43
C ILE A 154 -24.41 -3.34 -0.72
N ILE A 155 -24.68 -2.07 -0.46
CA ILE A 155 -25.05 -1.07 -1.48
C ILE A 155 -23.89 -0.89 -2.47
N CYS A 156 -22.67 -0.70 -1.99
CA CYS A 156 -21.49 -0.53 -2.82
C CYS A 156 -21.18 -1.77 -3.66
N MET A 157 -21.33 -2.97 -3.08
CA MET A 157 -21.18 -4.24 -3.78
C MET A 157 -22.19 -4.39 -4.91
N TYR A 158 -23.46 -4.02 -4.66
CA TYR A 158 -24.51 -4.01 -5.70
C TYR A 158 -24.17 -3.03 -6.83
N LEU A 159 -23.70 -1.82 -6.51
CA LEU A 159 -23.33 -0.81 -7.51
C LEU A 159 -22.15 -1.27 -8.37
N LEU A 160 -21.13 -1.90 -7.77
CA LEU A 160 -19.96 -2.42 -8.48
C LEU A 160 -20.32 -3.61 -9.37
N LEU A 161 -21.05 -4.60 -8.85
CA LEU A 161 -21.31 -5.86 -9.57
C LEU A 161 -22.41 -5.70 -10.62
N ARG A 162 -23.51 -5.03 -10.27
CA ARG A 162 -24.68 -4.92 -11.17
C ARG A 162 -24.61 -3.74 -12.12
N LYS A 163 -24.23 -2.55 -11.62
CA LYS A 163 -24.23 -1.32 -12.44
C LYS A 163 -22.89 -1.04 -13.09
N LYS A 164 -21.83 -1.83 -12.79
CA LYS A 164 -20.47 -1.67 -13.36
C LYS A 164 -19.98 -0.22 -13.31
N LYS A 165 -20.29 0.51 -12.22
CA LYS A 165 -19.86 1.88 -12.01
C LYS A 165 -18.37 1.91 -11.66
N ASP A 166 -17.69 3.01 -11.99
CA ASP A 166 -16.29 3.20 -11.65
C ASP A 166 -16.05 3.06 -10.14
N PRO A 167 -15.06 2.27 -9.73
CA PRO A 167 -14.73 2.06 -8.31
C PRO A 167 -14.50 3.36 -7.54
N ILE A 168 -13.90 4.38 -8.18
CA ILE A 168 -13.64 5.68 -7.58
C ILE A 168 -14.94 6.38 -7.18
N ILE A 169 -15.94 6.38 -8.06
CA ILE A 169 -17.26 6.99 -7.78
C ILE A 169 -17.93 6.26 -6.62
N VAL A 170 -17.84 4.93 -6.59
CA VAL A 170 -18.42 4.12 -5.50
C VAL A 170 -17.73 4.39 -4.18
N MET A 171 -16.39 4.57 -4.16
CA MET A 171 -15.62 4.94 -2.95
C MET A 171 -16.05 6.31 -2.41
N VAL A 172 -16.16 7.32 -3.27
CA VAL A 172 -16.63 8.67 -2.85
C VAL A 172 -18.04 8.60 -2.29
N PHE A 173 -18.92 7.86 -2.97
CA PHE A 173 -20.31 7.67 -2.52
C PHE A 173 -20.38 6.95 -1.16
N ALA A 174 -19.55 5.91 -0.95
CA ALA A 174 -19.45 5.21 0.32
C ALA A 174 -18.96 6.14 1.46
N GLY A 175 -17.97 6.99 1.17
CA GLY A 175 -17.46 7.98 2.11
C GLY A 175 -18.55 8.97 2.53
N VAL A 176 -19.30 9.52 1.58
CA VAL A 176 -20.42 10.43 1.87
C VAL A 176 -21.51 9.75 2.70
N LEU A 177 -21.90 8.53 2.36
CA LEU A 177 -22.88 7.75 3.12
C LEU A 177 -22.40 7.46 4.55
N ASN A 178 -21.10 7.18 4.73
CA ASN A 178 -20.55 6.93 6.05
C ASN A 178 -20.60 8.19 6.93
N VAL A 179 -20.23 9.35 6.39
CA VAL A 179 -20.31 10.64 7.10
C VAL A 179 -21.76 10.97 7.49
N ILE A 180 -22.70 10.80 6.58
CA ILE A 180 -24.14 11.04 6.86
C ILE A 180 -24.63 10.05 7.94
N GLY A 181 -24.28 8.76 7.82
CA GLY A 181 -24.67 7.73 8.78
C GLY A 181 -24.13 8.00 10.17
N SER A 182 -22.86 8.41 10.28
CA SER A 182 -22.22 8.80 11.55
C SER A 182 -22.88 10.03 12.17
N PHE A 183 -23.18 11.03 11.37
CA PHE A 183 -23.87 12.27 11.84
C PHE A 183 -25.28 12.00 12.36
N LEU A 184 -26.03 11.07 11.72
CA LEU A 184 -27.40 10.72 12.15
C LEU A 184 -27.43 9.90 13.44
N MET A 185 -26.35 9.16 13.77
CA MET A 185 -26.28 8.37 15.00
C MET A 185 -25.53 9.05 16.15
N GLY A 186 -25.01 10.27 15.96
CA GLY A 186 -24.36 11.04 17.00
C GLY A 186 -23.02 10.46 17.47
N ILE A 187 -22.33 9.69 16.60
CA ILE A 187 -21.04 9.07 16.85
C ILE A 187 -19.97 9.78 16.03
#